data_cdac70388fc109470d01e25d913047ec
#
_entry.id   cdac70388fc109470d01e25d913047ec
#
_cell.length_a   1.000
_cell.length_b   1.000
_cell.length_c   1.000
_cell.angle_alpha   90.00
_cell.angle_beta   90.00
_cell.angle_gamma   90.00
#
_symmetry.space_group_name_H-M   'P 1'
#
loop_
_entity.id
_entity.type
_entity.pdbx_description
1 polymer ?
#
loop_
_entity_poly.entity_id
_entity_poly.type
_entity_poly.pdbx_seq_one_letter_code
_entity_poly.pdbx_strand_id
1 'polypeptide(L)'
;SVQDYRQAMGELFAPMSKVAAKNPYSSAPVERTVDELVTVTDKNRMICDPYPRLMVARDQVNMGAAAVLMSVESARKLGVPESKWVYLRGHADMKEQKLLGRPDVGASPASVLAVREALRVAGIGIDDISAFDLYSCFPFPVFNICDGVGLDADDPRGLTLTGGLPYFGGPGNNY
;
A
#
# COMPACT_ATOMS: atom_id res chain seq x y z
N SER A 1 -2.59 9.24 21.84
CA SER A 1 -2.61 7.99 22.63
C SER A 1 -2.61 6.76 21.70
N VAL A 2 -2.41 5.56 22.23
CA VAL A 2 -2.55 4.30 21.46
C VAL A 2 -3.98 4.15 20.90
N GLN A 3 -4.97 4.62 21.63
CA GLN A 3 -6.37 4.59 21.17
C GLN A 3 -6.59 5.51 19.99
N ASP A 4 -6.07 6.73 20.01
CA ASP A 4 -6.18 7.68 18.89
C ASP A 4 -5.49 7.11 17.65
N TYR A 5 -4.31 6.50 17.83
CA TYR A 5 -3.61 5.84 16.73
C TYR A 5 -4.40 4.66 16.16
N ARG A 6 -5.02 3.83 17.02
CA ARG A 6 -5.86 2.72 16.58
C ARG A 6 -7.08 3.22 15.81
N GLN A 7 -7.70 4.30 16.25
CA GLN A 7 -8.80 4.95 15.53
C GLN A 7 -8.35 5.43 14.14
N ALA A 8 -7.24 6.16 14.06
CA ALA A 8 -6.66 6.61 12.79
C ALA A 8 -6.32 5.44 11.84
N MET A 9 -5.81 4.32 12.36
CA MET A 9 -5.58 3.11 11.57
C MET A 9 -6.87 2.55 10.97
N GLY A 10 -7.96 2.54 11.75
CA GLY A 10 -9.28 2.10 11.27
C GLY A 10 -9.82 3.02 10.18
N GLU A 11 -9.68 4.33 10.35
CA GLU A 11 -10.08 5.34 9.36
C GLU A 11 -9.29 5.22 8.06
N LEU A 12 -7.98 4.93 8.14
CA LEU A 12 -7.13 4.66 6.98
C LEU A 12 -7.57 3.39 6.23
N PHE A 13 -7.88 2.31 6.96
CA PHE A 13 -8.07 0.99 6.34
C PHE A 13 -9.53 0.67 5.97
N ALA A 14 -10.53 1.32 6.56
CA ALA A 14 -11.92 1.13 6.18
C ALA A 14 -12.18 1.42 4.69
N PRO A 15 -11.68 2.54 4.11
CA PRO A 15 -11.78 2.80 2.67
C PRO A 15 -11.07 1.74 1.81
N MET A 16 -9.92 1.21 2.24
CA MET A 16 -9.22 0.15 1.51
C MET A 16 -10.05 -1.13 1.44
N SER A 17 -10.76 -1.48 2.51
CA SER A 17 -11.67 -2.64 2.52
C SER A 17 -12.81 -2.50 1.51
N LYS A 18 -13.32 -1.27 1.25
CA LYS A 18 -14.33 -0.99 0.21
C LYS A 18 -13.79 -1.23 -1.19
N VAL A 19 -12.52 -0.90 -1.44
CA VAL A 19 -11.86 -1.20 -2.73
C VAL A 19 -11.74 -2.70 -2.89
N ALA A 20 -11.25 -3.41 -1.87
CA ALA A 20 -11.12 -4.87 -1.89
C ALA A 20 -12.46 -5.58 -2.10
N ALA A 21 -13.54 -5.08 -1.48
CA ALA A 21 -14.88 -5.67 -1.61
C ALA A 21 -15.41 -5.63 -3.05
N LYS A 22 -14.92 -4.70 -3.88
CA LYS A 22 -15.27 -4.56 -5.30
C LYS A 22 -14.28 -5.27 -6.23
N ASN A 23 -13.16 -5.74 -5.72
CA ASN A 23 -12.13 -6.38 -6.52
C ASN A 23 -12.38 -7.90 -6.60
N PRO A 24 -12.63 -8.46 -7.81
CA PRO A 24 -12.96 -9.88 -7.97
C PRO A 24 -11.83 -10.84 -7.59
N TYR A 25 -10.60 -10.34 -7.48
CA TYR A 25 -9.43 -11.13 -7.11
C TYR A 25 -9.09 -11.03 -5.62
N SER A 26 -9.87 -10.27 -4.85
CA SER A 26 -9.64 -10.09 -3.42
C SER A 26 -9.87 -11.39 -2.65
N SER A 27 -8.97 -11.71 -1.72
CA SER A 27 -9.10 -12.89 -0.85
C SER A 27 -10.06 -12.67 0.34
N ALA A 28 -10.37 -11.42 0.66
CA ALA A 28 -11.30 -11.03 1.71
C ALA A 28 -12.20 -9.87 1.26
N PRO A 29 -13.09 -10.08 0.27
CA PRO A 29 -13.89 -9.03 -0.35
C PRO A 29 -15.06 -8.60 0.55
N VAL A 30 -14.75 -8.09 1.74
CA VAL A 30 -15.74 -7.67 2.75
C VAL A 30 -15.43 -6.23 3.14
N GLU A 31 -16.40 -5.35 2.92
CA GLU A 31 -16.35 -3.99 3.43
C GLU A 31 -16.39 -4.00 4.97
N ARG A 32 -15.49 -3.25 5.61
CA ARG A 32 -15.36 -3.14 7.05
C ARG A 32 -15.60 -1.71 7.52
N THR A 33 -16.28 -1.59 8.65
CA THR A 33 -16.39 -0.31 9.35
C THR A 33 -15.16 -0.05 10.20
N VAL A 34 -14.94 1.21 10.56
CA VAL A 34 -13.87 1.59 11.50
C VAL A 34 -14.01 0.82 12.81
N ASP A 35 -15.22 0.75 13.37
CA ASP A 35 -15.49 0.04 14.63
C ASP A 35 -15.12 -1.45 14.56
N GLU A 36 -15.43 -2.13 13.44
CA GLU A 36 -15.04 -3.53 13.25
C GLU A 36 -13.51 -3.71 13.21
N LEU A 37 -12.80 -2.74 12.63
CA LEU A 37 -11.34 -2.79 12.52
C LEU A 37 -10.64 -2.53 13.84
N VAL A 38 -11.12 -1.55 14.62
CA VAL A 38 -10.46 -1.14 15.88
C VAL A 38 -10.85 -1.98 17.07
N THR A 39 -12.02 -2.65 17.02
CA THR A 39 -12.53 -3.45 18.13
C THR A 39 -11.87 -4.82 18.18
N VAL A 40 -11.21 -5.10 19.30
CA VAL A 40 -10.58 -6.41 19.54
C VAL A 40 -11.64 -7.43 19.95
N THR A 41 -11.71 -8.54 19.23
CA THR A 41 -12.62 -9.66 19.46
C THR A 41 -11.91 -10.98 19.18
N ASP A 42 -12.53 -12.12 19.44
CA ASP A 42 -11.98 -13.43 19.08
C ASP A 42 -11.68 -13.56 17.59
N LYS A 43 -12.51 -12.94 16.73
CA LYS A 43 -12.32 -12.92 15.27
C LYS A 43 -11.32 -11.85 14.80
N ASN A 44 -11.17 -10.78 15.57
CA ASN A 44 -10.23 -9.70 15.35
C ASN A 44 -9.26 -9.58 16.54
N ARG A 45 -8.60 -10.69 16.87
CA ARG A 45 -7.66 -10.73 17.98
C ARG A 45 -6.44 -9.84 17.74
N MET A 46 -5.82 -9.37 18.80
CA MET A 46 -4.56 -8.65 18.72
C MET A 46 -3.46 -9.56 18.14
N ILE A 47 -2.75 -9.10 17.13
CA ILE A 47 -1.54 -9.78 16.60
C ILE A 47 -0.32 -9.32 17.39
N CYS A 48 -0.12 -8.01 17.45
CA CYS A 48 0.81 -7.33 18.34
C CYS A 48 0.25 -5.92 18.59
N ASP A 49 0.45 -5.38 19.78
CA ASP A 49 -0.04 -4.04 20.08
C ASP A 49 0.67 -3.00 19.19
N PRO A 50 -0.05 -2.10 18.52
CA PRO A 50 -1.48 -1.82 18.58
C PRO A 50 -2.33 -2.47 17.46
N TYR A 51 -1.84 -3.50 16.77
CA TYR A 51 -2.40 -4.03 15.52
C TYR A 51 -3.34 -5.23 15.72
N PRO A 52 -4.68 -5.06 15.60
CA PRO A 52 -5.60 -6.17 15.47
C PRO A 52 -5.45 -6.88 14.11
N ARG A 53 -5.88 -8.14 14.07
CA ARG A 53 -5.74 -9.04 12.92
C ARG A 53 -6.29 -8.46 11.59
N LEU A 54 -7.40 -7.73 11.64
CA LEU A 54 -8.01 -7.17 10.45
C LEU A 54 -7.24 -5.98 9.86
N MET A 55 -6.21 -5.49 10.55
CA MET A 55 -5.32 -4.42 10.08
C MET A 55 -3.90 -4.91 9.79
N VAL A 56 -3.72 -6.22 9.61
CA VAL A 56 -2.44 -6.85 9.28
C VAL A 56 -2.58 -7.64 7.99
N ALA A 57 -1.52 -7.65 7.19
CA ALA A 57 -1.47 -8.38 5.92
C ALA A 57 -1.98 -9.82 6.06
N ARG A 58 -2.80 -10.23 5.10
CA ARG A 58 -3.29 -11.59 4.97
C ARG A 58 -2.30 -12.40 4.12
N ASP A 59 -1.40 -13.10 4.78
CA ASP A 59 -0.29 -13.84 4.17
C ASP A 59 -0.67 -15.25 3.66
N GLN A 60 -1.73 -15.84 4.20
CA GLN A 60 -2.18 -17.18 3.81
C GLN A 60 -3.18 -17.08 2.65
N VAL A 61 -2.66 -16.84 1.47
CA VAL A 61 -3.43 -16.69 0.23
C VAL A 61 -2.80 -17.51 -0.89
N ASN A 62 -3.61 -17.89 -1.87
CA ASN A 62 -3.15 -18.53 -3.09
C ASN A 62 -3.50 -17.62 -4.26
N MET A 63 -2.55 -16.79 -4.66
CA MET A 63 -2.71 -15.83 -5.74
C MET A 63 -1.40 -15.62 -6.48
N GLY A 64 -1.49 -15.13 -7.71
CA GLY A 64 -0.33 -14.82 -8.54
C GLY A 64 -0.67 -13.67 -9.48
N ALA A 65 0.32 -12.87 -9.79
CA ALA A 65 0.25 -11.83 -10.79
C ALA A 65 1.51 -11.88 -11.66
N ALA A 66 1.40 -11.42 -12.91
CA ALA A 66 2.52 -11.32 -13.81
C ALA A 66 2.42 -10.03 -14.64
N ALA A 67 3.53 -9.35 -14.77
CA ALA A 67 3.70 -8.25 -15.71
C ALA A 67 4.83 -8.59 -16.68
N VAL A 68 4.66 -8.19 -17.94
CA VAL A 68 5.69 -8.37 -18.97
C VAL A 68 6.33 -7.03 -19.27
N LEU A 69 7.64 -6.93 -19.01
CA LEU A 69 8.42 -5.74 -19.36
C LEU A 69 9.12 -5.97 -20.70
N MET A 70 9.00 -4.98 -21.58
CA MET A 70 9.65 -5.02 -22.88
C MET A 70 9.87 -3.60 -23.42
N SER A 71 10.70 -3.45 -24.44
CA SER A 71 10.82 -2.19 -25.15
C SER A 71 9.57 -1.91 -25.99
N VAL A 72 9.32 -0.62 -26.28
CA VAL A 72 8.25 -0.19 -27.21
C VAL A 72 8.40 -0.85 -28.58
N GLU A 73 9.65 -0.98 -29.07
CA GLU A 73 9.94 -1.64 -30.34
C GLU A 73 9.51 -3.11 -30.32
N SER A 74 9.84 -3.84 -29.23
CA SER A 74 9.45 -5.24 -29.06
C SER A 74 7.93 -5.39 -28.96
N ALA A 75 7.25 -4.49 -28.23
CA ALA A 75 5.80 -4.49 -28.12
C ALA A 75 5.12 -4.32 -29.49
N ARG A 76 5.60 -3.38 -30.32
CA ARG A 76 5.12 -3.20 -31.70
C ARG A 76 5.37 -4.42 -32.55
N LYS A 77 6.58 -4.97 -32.51
CA LYS A 77 6.96 -6.17 -33.28
C LYS A 77 6.10 -7.39 -32.92
N LEU A 78 5.71 -7.53 -31.65
CA LEU A 78 4.86 -8.59 -31.14
C LEU A 78 3.36 -8.31 -31.33
N GLY A 79 2.99 -7.16 -31.87
CA GLY A 79 1.58 -6.77 -32.09
C GLY A 79 0.80 -6.53 -30.80
N VAL A 80 1.46 -6.15 -29.69
CA VAL A 80 0.78 -5.80 -28.46
C VAL A 80 0.01 -4.49 -28.67
N PRO A 81 -1.32 -4.46 -28.45
CA PRO A 81 -2.10 -3.24 -28.62
C PRO A 81 -1.61 -2.10 -27.73
N GLU A 82 -1.46 -0.89 -28.28
CA GLU A 82 -0.98 0.27 -27.52
C GLU A 82 -1.89 0.62 -26.33
N SER A 83 -3.18 0.30 -26.41
CA SER A 83 -4.14 0.47 -25.30
C SER A 83 -3.81 -0.38 -24.05
N LYS A 84 -2.92 -1.36 -24.17
CA LYS A 84 -2.44 -2.20 -23.05
C LYS A 84 -1.06 -1.77 -22.52
N TRP A 85 -0.46 -0.74 -23.10
CA TRP A 85 0.86 -0.31 -22.68
C TRP A 85 0.80 0.58 -21.44
N VAL A 86 1.66 0.26 -20.50
CA VAL A 86 1.92 1.08 -19.32
C VAL A 86 3.41 1.41 -19.30
N TYR A 87 3.72 2.69 -19.23
CA TYR A 87 5.11 3.15 -19.26
C TYR A 87 5.67 3.29 -17.84
N LEU A 88 6.79 2.65 -17.58
CA LEU A 88 7.56 2.91 -16.37
C LEU A 88 8.25 4.28 -16.52
N ARG A 89 7.78 5.28 -15.77
CA ARG A 89 8.25 6.66 -15.87
C ARG A 89 9.30 7.00 -14.82
N GLY A 90 9.21 6.41 -13.63
CA GLY A 90 10.14 6.65 -12.55
C GLY A 90 10.29 5.42 -11.66
N HIS A 91 11.46 5.29 -11.10
CA HIS A 91 11.76 4.24 -10.12
C HIS A 91 12.85 4.71 -9.18
N ALA A 92 12.93 4.10 -8.02
CA ALA A 92 14.03 4.26 -7.10
C ALA A 92 14.24 2.97 -6.31
N ASP A 93 15.49 2.72 -5.97
CA ASP A 93 15.91 1.58 -5.18
C ASP A 93 16.68 2.09 -3.97
N MET A 94 16.14 1.87 -2.76
CA MET A 94 16.69 2.38 -1.52
C MET A 94 16.84 1.25 -0.50
N LYS A 95 17.85 1.36 0.33
CA LYS A 95 18.07 0.42 1.43
C LYS A 95 17.96 1.15 2.76
N GLU A 96 17.06 0.67 3.60
CA GLU A 96 16.90 1.22 4.95
C GLU A 96 18.08 0.81 5.84
N GLN A 97 18.42 1.67 6.78
CA GLN A 97 19.43 1.37 7.80
C GLN A 97 18.95 0.22 8.70
N LYS A 98 19.91 -0.55 9.21
CA LYS A 98 19.61 -1.56 10.23
C LYS A 98 18.95 -0.91 11.45
N LEU A 99 17.97 -1.58 12.04
CA LEU A 99 17.15 -1.04 13.12
C LEU A 99 17.97 -0.37 14.25
N LEU A 100 19.00 -1.04 14.71
CA LEU A 100 19.87 -0.51 15.80
C LEU A 100 20.77 0.67 15.38
N GLY A 101 20.86 0.97 14.09
CA GLY A 101 21.61 2.11 13.57
C GLY A 101 20.73 3.31 13.21
N ARG A 102 19.42 3.20 13.39
CA ARG A 102 18.49 4.30 13.08
C ARG A 102 18.44 5.32 14.20
N PRO A 103 18.53 6.62 13.89
CA PRO A 103 18.32 7.68 14.88
C PRO A 103 16.89 7.67 15.44
N ASP A 104 15.92 7.32 14.60
CA ASP A 104 14.51 7.15 14.93
C ASP A 104 14.03 5.79 14.42
N VAL A 105 13.66 4.91 15.34
CA VAL A 105 13.13 3.58 15.02
C VAL A 105 11.67 3.62 14.56
N GLY A 106 10.97 4.72 14.84
CA GLY A 106 9.57 4.96 14.44
C GLY A 106 9.42 5.56 13.04
N ALA A 107 10.50 5.73 12.28
CA ALA A 107 10.46 6.28 10.94
C ALA A 107 11.15 5.36 9.92
N SER A 108 10.73 5.45 8.66
CA SER A 108 11.40 4.80 7.52
C SER A 108 11.74 5.84 6.45
N PRO A 109 12.84 6.61 6.65
CA PRO A 109 13.22 7.65 5.70
C PRO A 109 13.57 7.11 4.30
N ALA A 110 14.10 5.88 4.20
CA ALA A 110 14.43 5.30 2.91
C ALA A 110 13.20 5.12 2.00
N SER A 111 12.06 4.71 2.55
CA SER A 111 10.82 4.57 1.76
C SER A 111 10.30 5.92 1.25
N VAL A 112 10.36 6.96 2.08
CA VAL A 112 10.00 8.33 1.67
C VAL A 112 10.95 8.86 0.59
N LEU A 113 12.25 8.67 0.76
CA LEU A 113 13.25 9.05 -0.23
C LEU A 113 13.06 8.31 -1.55
N ALA A 114 12.70 7.02 -1.50
CA ALA A 114 12.40 6.23 -2.70
C ALA A 114 11.23 6.82 -3.49
N VAL A 115 10.13 7.18 -2.83
CA VAL A 115 8.99 7.82 -3.49
C VAL A 115 9.38 9.16 -4.10
N ARG A 116 10.06 10.01 -3.34
CA ARG A 116 10.52 11.32 -3.84
C ARG A 116 11.45 11.18 -5.04
N GLU A 117 12.37 10.23 -5.01
CA GLU A 117 13.29 9.98 -6.11
C GLU A 117 12.57 9.42 -7.33
N ALA A 118 11.61 8.50 -7.17
CA ALA A 118 10.80 7.99 -8.27
C ALA A 118 10.01 9.11 -8.96
N LEU A 119 9.41 10.02 -8.20
CA LEU A 119 8.72 11.22 -8.73
C LEU A 119 9.70 12.14 -9.46
N ARG A 120 10.88 12.39 -8.88
CA ARG A 120 11.93 13.21 -9.50
C ARG A 120 12.38 12.62 -10.83
N VAL A 121 12.62 11.31 -10.91
CA VAL A 121 13.01 10.62 -12.15
C VAL A 121 11.89 10.67 -13.19
N ALA A 122 10.64 10.54 -12.75
CA ALA A 122 9.48 10.67 -13.63
C ALA A 122 9.25 12.11 -14.13
N GLY A 123 9.82 13.12 -13.46
CA GLY A 123 9.64 14.52 -13.77
C GLY A 123 8.26 15.07 -13.41
N ILE A 124 7.64 14.53 -12.35
CA ILE A 124 6.29 14.89 -11.87
C ILE A 124 6.28 15.14 -10.36
N GLY A 125 5.25 15.85 -9.88
CA GLY A 125 4.95 16.02 -8.46
C GLY A 125 3.94 15.01 -7.94
N ILE A 126 3.71 15.03 -6.62
CA ILE A 126 2.72 14.16 -5.97
C ILE A 126 1.29 14.50 -6.44
N ASP A 127 1.04 15.75 -6.79
CA ASP A 127 -0.27 16.23 -7.26
C ASP A 127 -0.59 15.78 -8.69
N ASP A 128 0.43 15.38 -9.46
CA ASP A 128 0.27 14.85 -10.82
C ASP A 128 -0.13 13.36 -10.82
N ILE A 129 -0.07 12.70 -9.66
CA ILE A 129 -0.47 11.30 -9.52
C ILE A 129 -1.99 11.21 -9.50
N SER A 130 -2.57 10.38 -10.34
CA SER A 130 -4.00 10.15 -10.42
C SER A 130 -4.50 8.99 -9.56
N ALA A 131 -3.63 8.07 -9.15
CA ALA A 131 -3.98 6.92 -8.31
C ALA A 131 -2.75 6.40 -7.58
N PHE A 132 -2.97 5.87 -6.38
CA PHE A 132 -1.94 5.26 -5.54
C PHE A 132 -2.24 3.79 -5.28
N ASP A 133 -1.20 3.00 -5.08
CA ASP A 133 -1.30 1.67 -4.49
C ASP A 133 -0.14 1.50 -3.52
N LEU A 134 -0.35 1.91 -2.27
CA LEU A 134 0.70 1.99 -1.25
C LEU A 134 0.83 0.65 -0.51
N TYR A 135 2.07 0.29 -0.20
CA TYR A 135 2.39 -0.90 0.58
C TYR A 135 1.73 -0.86 1.97
N SER A 136 0.92 -1.85 2.27
CA SER A 136 -0.02 -1.84 3.39
C SER A 136 0.00 -3.11 4.25
N CYS A 137 1.20 -3.68 4.50
CA CYS A 137 1.31 -4.84 5.40
C CYS A 137 0.83 -4.54 6.82
N PHE A 138 0.99 -3.29 7.23
CA PHE A 138 0.47 -2.65 8.44
C PHE A 138 0.05 -1.22 8.08
N PRO A 139 -0.71 -0.51 8.93
CA PRO A 139 -1.01 0.91 8.71
C PRO A 139 0.22 1.82 8.68
N PHE A 140 1.24 1.51 9.49
CA PHE A 140 2.44 2.34 9.62
C PHE A 140 3.15 2.65 8.28
N PRO A 141 3.44 1.70 7.37
CA PRO A 141 4.06 2.03 6.10
C PRO A 141 3.28 3.04 5.26
N VAL A 142 1.95 3.00 5.30
CA VAL A 142 1.09 3.96 4.58
C VAL A 142 1.21 5.34 5.21
N PHE A 143 1.03 5.45 6.54
CA PHE A 143 1.20 6.73 7.24
C PHE A 143 2.59 7.33 7.02
N ASN A 144 3.65 6.51 7.10
CA ASN A 144 5.02 6.98 6.90
C ASN A 144 5.24 7.60 5.50
N ILE A 145 4.62 7.04 4.47
CA ILE A 145 4.66 7.64 3.12
C ILE A 145 3.83 8.91 3.09
N CYS A 146 2.60 8.89 3.58
CA CYS A 146 1.72 10.06 3.61
C CYS A 146 2.40 11.25 4.29
N ASP A 147 2.87 11.07 5.51
CA ASP A 147 3.58 12.10 6.28
C ASP A 147 4.85 12.58 5.56
N GLY A 148 5.58 11.64 4.96
CA GLY A 148 6.86 11.92 4.32
C GLY A 148 6.75 12.68 3.00
N VAL A 149 5.65 12.58 2.26
CA VAL A 149 5.45 13.25 0.96
C VAL A 149 4.39 14.33 0.98
N GLY A 150 3.75 14.56 2.13
CA GLY A 150 2.68 15.56 2.29
C GLY A 150 1.36 15.13 1.65
N LEU A 151 1.04 13.85 1.75
CA LEU A 151 -0.20 13.26 1.27
C LEU A 151 -1.16 13.02 2.44
N ASP A 152 -2.40 13.42 2.32
CA ASP A 152 -3.39 13.17 3.36
C ASP A 152 -3.77 11.67 3.41
N ALA A 153 -3.96 11.14 4.63
CA ALA A 153 -4.36 9.74 4.81
C ALA A 153 -5.77 9.43 4.28
N ASP A 154 -6.58 10.45 4.10
CA ASP A 154 -7.93 10.43 3.51
C ASP A 154 -7.97 11.06 2.10
N ASP A 155 -6.83 11.11 1.40
CA ASP A 155 -6.73 11.67 0.05
C ASP A 155 -7.85 11.12 -0.85
N PRO A 156 -8.62 11.99 -1.54
CA PRO A 156 -9.79 11.61 -2.32
C PRO A 156 -9.46 10.70 -3.51
N ARG A 157 -8.20 10.63 -3.95
CA ARG A 157 -7.75 9.68 -4.98
C ARG A 157 -7.71 8.24 -4.48
N GLY A 158 -7.73 8.05 -3.15
CA GLY A 158 -7.54 6.77 -2.49
C GLY A 158 -6.07 6.33 -2.48
N LEU A 159 -5.71 5.52 -1.51
CA LEU A 159 -4.32 5.09 -1.27
C LEU A 159 -4.06 3.65 -1.73
N THR A 160 -5.05 3.02 -2.36
CA THR A 160 -4.94 1.66 -2.90
C THR A 160 -5.82 1.48 -4.14
N LEU A 161 -5.34 0.71 -5.09
CA LEU A 161 -6.10 0.22 -6.25
C LEU A 161 -6.59 -1.22 -6.06
N THR A 162 -5.90 -1.98 -5.22
CA THR A 162 -6.18 -3.40 -4.99
C THR A 162 -7.10 -3.64 -3.80
N GLY A 163 -7.01 -2.80 -2.78
CA GLY A 163 -7.69 -2.95 -1.49
C GLY A 163 -6.73 -3.19 -0.32
N GLY A 164 -5.41 -3.22 -0.59
CA GLY A 164 -4.38 -3.41 0.42
C GLY A 164 -4.20 -4.86 0.88
N LEU A 165 -3.05 -5.15 1.45
CA LEU A 165 -2.67 -6.51 1.86
C LEU A 165 -3.59 -7.17 2.91
N PRO A 166 -4.24 -6.45 3.83
CA PRO A 166 -5.17 -7.08 4.79
C PRO A 166 -6.43 -7.64 4.13
N TYR A 167 -6.88 -7.08 3.00
CA TYR A 167 -8.16 -7.40 2.36
C TYR A 167 -8.01 -8.01 0.98
N PHE A 168 -7.23 -7.39 0.10
CA PHE A 168 -6.86 -8.01 -1.17
C PHE A 168 -6.10 -9.31 -0.90
N GLY A 169 -5.11 -9.24 -0.02
CA GLY A 169 -4.28 -10.36 0.39
C GLY A 169 -2.90 -10.32 -0.23
N GLY A 170 -2.00 -11.02 0.39
CA GLY A 170 -0.59 -11.13 0.02
C GLY A 170 0.31 -11.07 1.25
N PRO A 171 1.44 -11.79 1.26
CA PRO A 171 2.44 -11.63 2.29
C PRO A 171 3.09 -10.24 2.19
N GLY A 172 3.55 -9.71 3.34
CA GLY A 172 4.09 -8.37 3.45
C GLY A 172 5.35 -8.05 2.62
N ASN A 173 5.87 -8.98 1.87
CA ASN A 173 7.02 -8.81 0.96
C ASN A 173 6.65 -8.96 -0.53
N ASN A 174 5.37 -8.87 -0.86
CA ASN A 174 4.86 -9.09 -2.22
C ASN A 174 4.48 -7.80 -2.97
N TYR A 175 4.91 -6.67 -2.47
CA TYR A 175 4.72 -5.39 -3.16
C TYR A 175 5.96 -5.03 -3.92
#